data_e0ac7fa9a3cb8b8e8671a18a0665eea7
#
_entry.id   e0ac7fa9a3cb8b8e8671a18a0665eea7
#
_cell.length_a   1.000
_cell.length_b   1.000
_cell.length_c   1.000
_cell.angle_alpha   90.00
_cell.angle_beta   90.00
_cell.angle_gamma   90.00
#
_symmetry.space_group_name_H-M   'P 1'
#
loop_
_entity.id
_entity.type
_entity.pdbx_description
1 polymer ?
#
loop_
_entity_poly.entity_id
_entity_poly.type
_entity_poly.pdbx_seq_one_letter_code
_entity_poly.pdbx_strand_id
1 'polypeptide(L)'
;MTTRIAMWSGPRNISTAMMRAWENRSDCAVLDEPFYGFYLQRTGLDHPGAEEVIASQENHWQAIVEKCLGIPAESKRVFYQKHMTLHLLEEIDRAWLPELNNCFLIREPEAVISSYSAVRANVSIADIGFVQQVELYDAVADMTGDTPLVIDSKEFLKRTEAHLRAWCDRLGIPFEATMLTWPAGARDTDG
;
A
#
# COMPACT_ATOMS: atom_id res chain seq x y z
N MET A 1 -17.53 12.86 -3.35
CA MET A 1 -16.82 12.25 -2.21
C MET A 1 -15.66 11.43 -2.77
N THR A 2 -14.48 11.50 -2.20
CA THR A 2 -13.30 10.74 -2.69
C THR A 2 -13.29 9.36 -2.08
N THR A 3 -13.17 8.30 -2.90
CA THR A 3 -12.95 6.93 -2.44
C THR A 3 -11.47 6.76 -2.14
N ARG A 4 -11.12 6.66 -0.85
CA ARG A 4 -9.74 6.46 -0.39
C ARG A 4 -9.50 4.98 -0.17
N ILE A 5 -8.44 4.44 -0.76
CA ILE A 5 -8.08 3.03 -0.70
C ILE A 5 -6.68 2.95 -0.08
N ALA A 6 -6.55 2.27 1.05
CA ALA A 6 -5.26 1.94 1.64
C ALA A 6 -4.94 0.47 1.36
N MET A 7 -3.92 0.23 0.52
CA MET A 7 -3.41 -1.11 0.24
C MET A 7 -2.22 -1.41 1.13
N TRP A 8 -2.42 -2.29 2.08
CA TRP A 8 -1.41 -2.76 3.02
C TRP A 8 -0.73 -4.02 2.51
N SER A 9 0.59 -4.02 2.44
CA SER A 9 1.36 -5.20 2.01
C SER A 9 2.67 -5.33 2.77
N GLY A 10 3.21 -6.55 2.79
CA GLY A 10 4.62 -6.78 3.07
C GLY A 10 5.49 -6.55 1.84
N PRO A 11 6.82 -6.58 2.00
CA PRO A 11 7.76 -6.42 0.89
C PRO A 11 7.68 -7.60 -0.10
N ARG A 12 8.26 -7.40 -1.28
CA ARG A 12 8.38 -8.43 -2.33
C ARG A 12 7.04 -9.02 -2.75
N ASN A 13 6.03 -8.17 -2.78
CA ASN A 13 4.70 -8.47 -3.30
C ASN A 13 4.46 -7.70 -4.61
N ILE A 14 3.30 -7.83 -5.23
CA ILE A 14 2.92 -7.13 -6.48
C ILE A 14 2.33 -5.74 -6.22
N SER A 15 2.61 -5.12 -5.07
CA SER A 15 2.01 -3.86 -4.64
C SER A 15 2.25 -2.71 -5.63
N THR A 16 3.45 -2.62 -6.23
CA THR A 16 3.75 -1.62 -7.25
C THR A 16 2.93 -1.87 -8.53
N ALA A 17 2.83 -3.12 -9.01
CA ALA A 17 1.99 -3.44 -10.17
C ALA A 17 0.50 -3.11 -9.89
N MET A 18 0.04 -3.36 -8.66
CA MET A 18 -1.30 -2.99 -8.23
C MET A 18 -1.50 -1.47 -8.24
N MET A 19 -0.55 -0.70 -7.72
CA MET A 19 -0.58 0.76 -7.76
C MET A 19 -0.63 1.27 -9.20
N ARG A 20 0.16 0.69 -10.10
CA ARG A 20 0.13 1.03 -11.55
C ARG A 20 -1.24 0.78 -12.18
N ALA A 21 -1.90 -0.32 -11.83
CA ALA A 21 -3.25 -0.60 -12.31
C ALA A 21 -4.23 0.50 -11.89
N TRP A 22 -4.18 0.93 -10.64
CA TRP A 22 -5.02 2.01 -10.12
C TRP A 22 -4.67 3.38 -10.70
N GLU A 23 -3.39 3.72 -10.80
CA GLU A 23 -2.90 4.97 -11.36
C GLU A 23 -3.33 5.18 -12.82
N ASN A 24 -3.48 4.07 -13.55
CA ASN A 24 -3.85 4.13 -14.97
C ASN A 24 -5.33 4.41 -15.23
N ARG A 25 -6.13 4.57 -14.16
CA ARG A 25 -7.50 5.10 -14.25
C ARG A 25 -7.46 6.61 -14.47
N SER A 26 -8.42 7.09 -15.24
CA SER A 26 -8.56 8.52 -15.52
C SER A 26 -8.92 9.36 -14.28
N ASP A 27 -9.60 8.73 -13.31
CA ASP A 27 -10.16 9.37 -12.12
C ASP A 27 -9.38 9.06 -10.82
N CYS A 28 -8.21 8.43 -10.92
CA CYS A 28 -7.40 8.01 -9.76
C CYS A 28 -6.11 8.84 -9.63
N ALA A 29 -5.78 9.18 -8.39
CA ALA A 29 -4.44 9.60 -7.97
C ALA A 29 -3.84 8.52 -7.07
N VAL A 30 -2.52 8.43 -7.03
CA VAL A 30 -1.80 7.45 -6.20
C VAL A 30 -0.85 8.14 -5.23
N LEU A 31 -0.53 7.43 -4.15
CA LEU A 31 0.45 7.81 -3.15
C LEU A 31 1.28 6.58 -2.80
N ASP A 32 2.57 6.62 -3.07
CA ASP A 32 3.50 5.51 -2.82
C ASP A 32 4.19 5.67 -1.46
N GLU A 33 4.09 4.66 -0.63
CA GLU A 33 4.76 4.47 0.66
C GLU A 33 4.91 5.76 1.51
N PRO A 34 3.82 6.46 1.86
CA PRO A 34 3.90 7.80 2.47
C PRO A 34 4.62 7.83 3.83
N PHE A 35 4.70 6.70 4.55
CA PHE A 35 5.39 6.59 5.83
C PHE A 35 6.85 6.16 5.72
N TYR A 36 7.40 5.98 4.49
CA TYR A 36 8.73 5.42 4.33
C TYR A 36 9.83 6.34 4.87
N GLY A 37 9.79 7.63 4.57
CA GLY A 37 10.74 8.61 5.11
C GLY A 37 10.71 8.67 6.64
N PHE A 38 9.50 8.70 7.23
CA PHE A 38 9.30 8.65 8.67
C PHE A 38 9.90 7.36 9.28
N TYR A 39 9.61 6.20 8.66
CA TYR A 39 10.12 4.90 9.09
C TYR A 39 11.65 4.86 9.08
N LEU A 40 12.30 5.30 8.01
CA LEU A 40 13.76 5.35 7.91
C LEU A 40 14.37 6.27 8.96
N GLN A 41 13.78 7.45 9.17
CA GLN A 41 14.23 8.41 10.17
C GLN A 41 14.13 7.84 11.60
N ARG A 42 13.04 7.15 11.93
CA ARG A 42 12.79 6.62 13.28
C ARG A 42 13.59 5.37 13.59
N THR A 43 13.79 4.50 12.61
CA THR A 43 14.51 3.24 12.80
C THR A 43 16.01 3.36 12.62
N GLY A 44 16.48 4.38 11.90
CA GLY A 44 17.88 4.49 11.52
C GLY A 44 18.37 3.34 10.63
N LEU A 45 17.45 2.67 9.92
CA LEU A 45 17.78 1.55 9.07
C LEU A 45 18.73 1.99 7.95
N ASP A 46 19.88 1.31 7.84
CA ASP A 46 20.80 1.50 6.73
C ASP A 46 20.19 0.92 5.44
N HIS A 47 19.72 1.82 4.59
CA HIS A 47 19.12 1.48 3.31
C HIS A 47 19.68 2.39 2.21
N PRO A 48 20.06 1.86 1.04
CA PRO A 48 20.52 2.69 -0.07
C PRO A 48 19.53 3.81 -0.40
N GLY A 49 20.01 5.06 -0.41
CA GLY A 49 19.14 6.22 -0.66
C GLY A 49 18.33 6.72 0.55
N ALA A 50 18.56 6.19 1.76
CA ALA A 50 17.79 6.58 2.96
C ALA A 50 17.84 8.10 3.22
N GLU A 51 18.99 8.75 3.11
CA GLU A 51 19.14 10.19 3.32
C GLU A 51 18.30 11.00 2.30
N GLU A 52 18.30 10.59 1.04
CA GLU A 52 17.54 11.24 -0.03
C GLU A 52 16.02 11.08 0.20
N VAL A 53 15.57 9.88 0.58
CA VAL A 53 14.17 9.62 0.92
C VAL A 53 13.74 10.46 2.12
N ILE A 54 14.51 10.47 3.20
CA ILE A 54 14.23 11.27 4.40
C ILE A 54 14.17 12.77 4.07
N ALA A 55 15.03 13.24 3.17
CA ALA A 55 15.07 14.65 2.79
C ALA A 55 13.90 15.06 1.86
N SER A 56 13.38 14.11 1.08
CA SER A 56 12.33 14.37 0.07
C SER A 56 10.90 14.11 0.56
N GLN A 57 10.72 13.28 1.59
CA GLN A 57 9.40 12.91 2.09
C GLN A 57 9.05 13.64 3.40
N GLU A 58 7.75 13.69 3.71
CA GLU A 58 7.25 14.18 5.01
C GLU A 58 7.64 13.20 6.12
N ASN A 59 8.16 13.73 7.23
CA ASN A 59 8.70 12.95 8.34
C ASN A 59 7.92 13.13 9.66
N HIS A 60 6.77 13.81 9.61
CA HIS A 60 5.86 13.95 10.74
C HIS A 60 4.61 13.11 10.45
N TRP A 61 4.43 12.03 11.21
CA TRP A 61 3.36 11.08 10.92
C TRP A 61 1.95 11.72 10.91
N GLN A 62 1.71 12.76 11.72
CA GLN A 62 0.43 13.47 11.70
C GLN A 62 0.17 14.15 10.36
N ALA A 63 1.16 14.81 9.79
CA ALA A 63 1.05 15.43 8.48
C ALA A 63 0.88 14.38 7.36
N ILE A 64 1.53 13.21 7.50
CA ILE A 64 1.34 12.10 6.58
C ILE A 64 -0.11 11.59 6.65
N VAL A 65 -0.68 11.42 7.84
CA VAL A 65 -2.09 11.03 8.02
C VAL A 65 -3.03 12.07 7.41
N GLU A 66 -2.80 13.37 7.64
CA GLU A 66 -3.57 14.44 7.01
C GLU A 66 -3.53 14.35 5.48
N LYS A 67 -2.35 14.04 4.90
CA LYS A 67 -2.20 13.81 3.46
C LYS A 67 -3.01 12.59 2.99
N CYS A 68 -2.97 11.48 3.73
CA CYS A 68 -3.72 10.26 3.41
C CYS A 68 -5.25 10.49 3.45
N LEU A 69 -5.74 11.32 4.37
CA LEU A 69 -7.15 11.68 4.51
C LEU A 69 -7.56 12.86 3.62
N GLY A 70 -6.60 13.55 3.05
CA GLY A 70 -6.80 14.76 2.27
C GLY A 70 -7.50 14.53 0.93
N ILE A 71 -7.59 15.61 0.17
CA ILE A 71 -8.07 15.59 -1.21
C ILE A 71 -6.87 15.33 -2.11
N PRO A 72 -6.90 14.29 -2.96
CA PRO A 72 -5.79 14.00 -3.85
C PRO A 72 -5.61 15.09 -4.92
N ALA A 73 -4.43 15.09 -5.55
CA ALA A 73 -4.12 15.98 -6.65
C ALA A 73 -5.24 15.98 -7.70
N GLU A 74 -5.46 17.13 -8.34
CA GLU A 74 -6.52 17.33 -9.35
C GLU A 74 -7.94 16.95 -8.88
N SER A 75 -8.18 16.88 -7.58
CA SER A 75 -9.49 16.50 -7.00
C SER A 75 -10.04 15.18 -7.57
N LYS A 76 -9.18 14.20 -7.83
CA LYS A 76 -9.56 12.89 -8.35
C LYS A 76 -10.57 12.20 -7.43
N ARG A 77 -11.43 11.38 -8.01
CA ARG A 77 -12.51 10.67 -7.29
C ARG A 77 -11.99 9.47 -6.52
N VAL A 78 -10.90 8.86 -6.95
CA VAL A 78 -10.25 7.72 -6.32
C VAL A 78 -8.86 8.16 -5.85
N PHE A 79 -8.51 7.78 -4.62
CA PHE A 79 -7.18 8.00 -4.07
C PHE A 79 -6.62 6.68 -3.54
N TYR A 80 -5.75 6.07 -4.35
CA TYR A 80 -5.10 4.82 -4.01
C TYR A 80 -3.77 5.07 -3.31
N GLN A 81 -3.58 4.47 -2.15
CA GLN A 81 -2.40 4.62 -1.31
C GLN A 81 -1.75 3.25 -1.14
N LYS A 82 -0.51 3.12 -1.59
CA LYS A 82 0.30 1.92 -1.36
C LYS A 82 1.04 2.09 -0.03
N HIS A 83 0.78 1.19 0.91
CA HIS A 83 1.41 1.17 2.22
C HIS A 83 2.19 -0.12 2.45
N MET A 84 3.35 0.03 3.10
CA MET A 84 4.05 -1.11 3.69
C MET A 84 3.66 -1.23 5.16
N THR A 85 3.19 -2.41 5.58
CA THR A 85 2.73 -2.63 6.95
C THR A 85 3.79 -2.34 7.99
N LEU A 86 5.04 -2.66 7.68
CA LEU A 86 6.19 -2.42 8.56
C LEU A 86 6.53 -0.92 8.76
N HIS A 87 6.07 -0.04 7.88
CA HIS A 87 6.28 1.41 8.03
C HIS A 87 5.28 2.06 9.01
N LEU A 88 4.20 1.36 9.37
CA LEU A 88 3.23 1.84 10.35
C LEU A 88 3.69 1.49 11.78
N LEU A 89 4.63 2.27 12.30
CA LEU A 89 5.20 2.06 13.63
C LEU A 89 4.13 2.20 14.74
N GLU A 90 4.40 1.61 15.91
CA GLU A 90 3.46 1.59 17.05
C GLU A 90 3.07 2.99 17.56
N GLU A 91 3.96 3.96 17.44
CA GLU A 91 3.72 5.36 17.85
C GLU A 91 2.74 6.12 16.97
N ILE A 92 2.39 5.58 15.79
CA ILE A 92 1.41 6.17 14.88
C ILE A 92 0.01 5.78 15.37
N ASP A 93 -0.78 6.79 15.75
CA ASP A 93 -2.20 6.59 16.09
C ASP A 93 -2.93 5.95 14.90
N ARG A 94 -3.79 5.00 15.20
CA ARG A 94 -4.56 4.22 14.19
C ARG A 94 -6.01 4.70 14.03
N ALA A 95 -6.44 5.72 14.76
CA ALA A 95 -7.84 6.21 14.74
C ALA A 95 -8.32 6.70 13.36
N TRP A 96 -7.41 6.99 12.44
CA TRP A 96 -7.70 7.41 11.07
C TRP A 96 -8.00 6.26 10.09
N LEU A 97 -7.64 5.03 10.43
CA LEU A 97 -7.81 3.87 9.56
C LEU A 97 -9.28 3.62 9.13
N PRO A 98 -10.30 3.79 9.98
CA PRO A 98 -11.69 3.61 9.57
C PRO A 98 -12.17 4.59 8.48
N GLU A 99 -11.47 5.70 8.25
CA GLU A 99 -11.80 6.66 7.19
C GLU A 99 -11.38 6.18 5.79
N LEU A 100 -10.72 5.02 5.69
CA LEU A 100 -10.19 4.44 4.47
C LEU A 100 -10.86 3.10 4.15
N ASN A 101 -10.90 2.76 2.86
CA ASN A 101 -11.17 1.41 2.42
C ASN A 101 -9.86 0.59 2.53
N ASN A 102 -9.67 -0.05 3.68
CA ASN A 102 -8.46 -0.82 3.95
C ASN A 102 -8.51 -2.17 3.21
N CYS A 103 -7.43 -2.48 2.50
CA CYS A 103 -7.24 -3.71 1.74
C CYS A 103 -5.86 -4.31 2.08
N PHE A 104 -5.78 -5.62 2.10
CA PHE A 104 -4.55 -6.34 2.45
C PHE A 104 -4.11 -7.23 1.29
N LEU A 105 -2.88 -7.01 0.82
CA LEU A 105 -2.29 -7.81 -0.24
C LEU A 105 -1.34 -8.83 0.39
N ILE A 106 -1.67 -10.10 0.25
CA ILE A 106 -0.88 -11.20 0.81
C ILE A 106 -0.15 -11.98 -0.28
N ARG A 107 0.93 -12.63 0.12
CA ARG A 107 1.71 -13.56 -0.69
C ARG A 107 2.21 -14.71 0.17
N GLU A 108 2.35 -15.90 -0.42
CA GLU A 108 2.90 -17.05 0.30
C GLU A 108 4.25 -16.71 0.96
N PRO A 109 4.44 -16.99 2.26
CA PRO A 109 5.66 -16.65 3.01
C PRO A 109 6.94 -17.17 2.36
N GLU A 110 6.92 -18.40 1.89
CA GLU A 110 8.08 -19.04 1.21
C GLU A 110 8.50 -18.26 -0.05
N ALA A 111 7.52 -17.77 -0.82
CA ALA A 111 7.79 -16.99 -2.02
C ALA A 111 8.34 -15.59 -1.69
N VAL A 112 7.91 -14.99 -0.57
CA VAL A 112 8.44 -13.71 -0.08
C VAL A 112 9.87 -13.90 0.40
N ILE A 113 10.13 -14.89 1.27
CA ILE A 113 11.46 -15.19 1.81
C ILE A 113 12.45 -15.49 0.67
N SER A 114 12.07 -16.35 -0.27
CA SER A 114 12.91 -16.69 -1.43
C SER A 114 13.28 -15.45 -2.25
N SER A 115 12.30 -14.58 -2.51
CA SER A 115 12.52 -13.34 -3.26
C SER A 115 13.35 -12.30 -2.50
N TYR A 116 13.21 -12.25 -1.16
CA TYR A 116 13.89 -11.27 -0.33
C TYR A 116 15.33 -11.68 -0.02
N SER A 117 15.56 -12.98 0.17
CA SER A 117 16.92 -13.54 0.39
C SER A 117 17.83 -13.38 -0.83
N ALA A 118 17.28 -13.16 -2.01
CA ALA A 118 18.07 -12.85 -3.21
C ALA A 118 18.73 -11.45 -3.16
N VAL A 119 18.22 -10.54 -2.31
CA VAL A 119 18.69 -9.15 -2.19
C VAL A 119 19.21 -8.79 -0.81
N ARG A 120 18.95 -9.61 0.21
CA ARG A 120 19.41 -9.45 1.60
C ARG A 120 19.90 -10.77 2.17
N ALA A 121 21.09 -10.74 2.78
CA ALA A 121 21.76 -11.94 3.30
C ALA A 121 21.05 -12.56 4.53
N ASN A 122 20.41 -11.75 5.37
CA ASN A 122 19.71 -12.18 6.57
C ASN A 122 18.30 -11.59 6.57
N VAL A 123 17.28 -12.44 6.42
CA VAL A 123 15.87 -12.06 6.44
C VAL A 123 15.25 -12.59 7.73
N SER A 124 14.71 -11.70 8.55
CA SER A 124 13.93 -12.05 9.74
C SER A 124 12.42 -11.98 9.44
N ILE A 125 11.61 -12.57 10.33
CA ILE A 125 10.14 -12.45 10.25
C ILE A 125 9.70 -10.98 10.34
N ALA A 126 10.40 -10.17 11.13
CA ALA A 126 10.12 -8.74 11.26
C ALA A 126 10.32 -7.98 9.95
N ASP A 127 11.32 -8.38 9.14
CA ASP A 127 11.63 -7.72 7.86
C ASP A 127 10.56 -7.96 6.78
N ILE A 128 9.75 -9.00 6.92
CA ILE A 128 8.71 -9.35 5.95
C ILE A 128 7.32 -8.80 6.33
N GLY A 129 7.18 -8.21 7.52
CA GLY A 129 5.99 -7.47 7.95
C GLY A 129 4.72 -8.30 8.14
N PHE A 130 4.81 -9.63 8.24
CA PHE A 130 3.62 -10.49 8.35
C PHE A 130 2.91 -10.34 9.69
N VAL A 131 3.66 -10.24 10.79
CA VAL A 131 3.07 -10.04 12.12
C VAL A 131 2.31 -8.72 12.15
N GLN A 132 2.96 -7.64 11.70
CA GLN A 132 2.35 -6.31 11.62
C GLN A 132 1.12 -6.29 10.68
N GLN A 133 1.15 -7.10 9.62
CA GLN A 133 0.01 -7.19 8.70
C GLN A 133 -1.21 -7.84 9.34
N VAL A 134 -1.01 -8.90 10.14
CA VAL A 134 -2.10 -9.56 10.88
C VAL A 134 -2.64 -8.63 11.97
N GLU A 135 -1.77 -8.02 12.77
CA GLU A 135 -2.16 -7.07 13.82
C GLU A 135 -2.96 -5.89 13.26
N LEU A 136 -2.53 -5.36 12.11
CA LEU A 136 -3.22 -4.27 11.46
C LEU A 136 -4.58 -4.70 10.89
N TYR A 137 -4.66 -5.91 10.33
CA TYR A 137 -5.92 -6.48 9.84
C TYR A 137 -6.93 -6.61 10.97
N ASP A 138 -6.53 -7.21 12.09
CA ASP A 138 -7.39 -7.39 13.26
C ASP A 138 -7.83 -6.03 13.83
N ALA A 139 -6.92 -5.08 13.96
CA ALA A 139 -7.24 -3.72 14.43
C ALA A 139 -8.26 -3.03 13.52
N VAL A 140 -8.10 -3.11 12.19
CA VAL A 140 -9.07 -2.53 11.24
C VAL A 140 -10.43 -3.22 11.34
N ALA A 141 -10.46 -4.55 11.43
CA ALA A 141 -11.69 -5.31 11.58
C ALA A 141 -12.45 -4.91 12.86
N ASP A 142 -11.74 -4.81 13.99
CA ASP A 142 -12.31 -4.40 15.28
C ASP A 142 -12.85 -2.97 15.25
N MET A 143 -12.10 -2.04 14.65
CA MET A 143 -12.49 -0.62 14.59
C MET A 143 -13.68 -0.36 13.67
N THR A 144 -13.78 -1.12 12.56
CA THR A 144 -14.84 -0.90 11.56
C THR A 144 -16.06 -1.78 11.76
N GLY A 145 -15.90 -2.90 12.45
CA GLY A 145 -16.93 -3.95 12.54
C GLY A 145 -17.12 -4.74 11.24
N ASP A 146 -16.26 -4.51 10.24
CA ASP A 146 -16.33 -5.13 8.92
C ASP A 146 -15.09 -6.02 8.67
N THR A 147 -15.26 -6.99 7.76
CA THR A 147 -14.14 -7.81 7.29
C THR A 147 -13.37 -7.06 6.20
N PRO A 148 -12.10 -6.65 6.43
CA PRO A 148 -11.30 -6.00 5.41
C PRO A 148 -11.06 -6.90 4.20
N LEU A 149 -10.92 -6.29 3.02
CA LEU A 149 -10.62 -7.04 1.79
C LEU A 149 -9.20 -7.61 1.85
N VAL A 150 -9.07 -8.92 1.61
CA VAL A 150 -7.78 -9.59 1.44
C VAL A 150 -7.64 -10.07 0.01
N ILE A 151 -6.50 -9.77 -0.60
CA ILE A 151 -6.16 -10.17 -1.97
C ILE A 151 -4.91 -11.05 -1.93
N ASP A 152 -5.05 -12.30 -2.36
CA ASP A 152 -3.90 -13.17 -2.60
C ASP A 152 -3.28 -12.84 -3.95
N SER A 153 -1.98 -12.49 -3.95
CA SER A 153 -1.27 -12.06 -5.16
C SER A 153 -1.18 -13.14 -6.23
N LYS A 154 -1.07 -14.42 -5.85
CA LYS A 154 -1.02 -15.55 -6.77
C LYS A 154 -2.36 -15.77 -7.46
N GLU A 155 -3.46 -15.71 -6.70
CA GLU A 155 -4.81 -15.84 -7.25
C GLU A 155 -5.18 -14.61 -8.08
N PHE A 156 -4.78 -13.42 -7.63
CA PHE A 156 -4.96 -12.18 -8.38
C PHE A 156 -4.32 -12.26 -9.77
N LEU A 157 -3.06 -12.70 -9.87
CA LEU A 157 -2.36 -12.79 -11.14
C LEU A 157 -2.97 -13.80 -12.12
N LYS A 158 -3.65 -14.84 -11.62
CA LYS A 158 -4.36 -15.81 -12.48
C LYS A 158 -5.61 -15.22 -13.15
N ARG A 159 -6.28 -14.26 -12.53
CA ARG A 159 -7.55 -13.67 -12.96
C ARG A 159 -7.63 -12.18 -12.68
N THR A 160 -6.62 -11.44 -13.08
CA THR A 160 -6.44 -10.01 -12.76
C THR A 160 -7.69 -9.17 -13.03
N GLU A 161 -8.27 -9.29 -14.23
CA GLU A 161 -9.47 -8.52 -14.57
C GLU A 161 -10.67 -8.85 -13.68
N ALA A 162 -10.90 -10.12 -13.41
CA ALA A 162 -12.03 -10.54 -12.57
C ALA A 162 -11.90 -9.98 -11.12
N HIS A 163 -10.69 -10.01 -10.57
CA HIS A 163 -10.44 -9.44 -9.24
C HIS A 163 -10.58 -7.93 -9.21
N LEU A 164 -10.05 -7.22 -10.23
CA LEU A 164 -10.20 -5.76 -10.32
C LEU A 164 -11.67 -5.34 -10.47
N ARG A 165 -12.46 -6.07 -11.28
CA ARG A 165 -13.89 -5.83 -11.41
C ARG A 165 -14.62 -6.02 -10.08
N ALA A 166 -14.40 -7.15 -9.41
CA ALA A 166 -15.02 -7.44 -8.12
C ALA A 166 -14.63 -6.40 -7.05
N TRP A 167 -13.38 -5.91 -7.09
CA TRP A 167 -12.94 -4.87 -6.17
C TRP A 167 -13.59 -3.51 -6.47
N CYS A 168 -13.65 -3.12 -7.75
CA CYS A 168 -14.37 -1.92 -8.15
C CYS A 168 -15.85 -1.98 -7.76
N ASP A 169 -16.52 -3.13 -7.97
CA ASP A 169 -17.91 -3.35 -7.59
C ASP A 169 -18.11 -3.19 -6.07
N ARG A 170 -17.21 -3.76 -5.25
CA ARG A 170 -17.22 -3.60 -3.79
C ARG A 170 -17.10 -2.15 -3.35
N LEU A 171 -16.32 -1.35 -4.09
CA LEU A 171 -16.11 0.07 -3.82
C LEU A 171 -17.22 0.97 -4.42
N GLY A 172 -18.14 0.41 -5.19
CA GLY A 172 -19.20 1.16 -5.86
C GLY A 172 -18.68 2.09 -6.96
N ILE A 173 -17.56 1.73 -7.62
CA ILE A 173 -16.95 2.50 -8.70
C ILE A 173 -16.87 1.66 -9.99
N PRO A 174 -16.93 2.28 -11.19
CA PRO A 174 -16.83 1.54 -12.44
C PRO A 174 -15.41 0.98 -12.64
N PHE A 175 -15.32 -0.22 -13.20
CA PHE A 175 -14.05 -0.77 -13.68
C PHE A 175 -13.63 -0.05 -14.98
N GLU A 176 -12.34 0.25 -15.12
CA GLU A 176 -11.75 0.78 -16.34
C GLU A 176 -10.75 -0.22 -16.94
N ALA A 177 -10.88 -0.54 -18.24
CA ALA A 177 -9.99 -1.49 -18.90
C ALA A 177 -8.53 -1.03 -18.94
N THR A 178 -8.28 0.27 -18.80
CA THR A 178 -6.95 0.87 -18.64
C THR A 178 -6.17 0.33 -17.44
N MET A 179 -6.86 -0.22 -16.43
CA MET A 179 -6.24 -0.85 -15.27
C MET A 179 -5.45 -2.14 -15.60
N LEU A 180 -5.66 -2.73 -16.81
CA LEU A 180 -5.03 -4.00 -17.20
C LEU A 180 -3.69 -3.82 -17.89
N THR A 181 -3.39 -2.63 -18.40
CA THR A 181 -2.18 -2.38 -19.19
C THR A 181 -1.66 -0.97 -18.94
N TRP A 182 -0.35 -0.82 -18.84
CA TRP A 182 0.32 0.46 -18.70
C TRP A 182 1.66 0.48 -19.44
N PRO A 183 2.14 1.66 -19.86
CA PRO A 183 3.46 1.81 -20.47
C PRO A 183 4.58 1.37 -19.50
N ALA A 184 5.65 0.81 -20.04
CA ALA A 184 6.86 0.54 -19.29
C ALA A 184 7.60 1.86 -18.98
N GLY A 185 8.33 1.89 -17.86
CA GLY A 185 9.18 3.01 -17.45
C GLY A 185 8.89 3.49 -16.03
N ALA A 186 9.78 4.33 -15.52
CA ALA A 186 9.61 5.02 -14.26
C ALA A 186 8.49 6.09 -14.37
N ARG A 187 7.89 6.44 -13.25
CA ARG A 187 6.87 7.48 -13.13
C ARG A 187 7.21 8.42 -12.00
N ASP A 188 6.71 9.65 -12.09
CA ASP A 188 6.88 10.68 -11.06
C ASP A 188 6.23 10.29 -9.72
N THR A 189 5.36 9.29 -9.74
CA THR A 189 4.66 8.73 -8.57
C THR A 189 5.41 7.57 -7.90
N ASP A 190 6.54 7.12 -8.46
CA ASP A 190 7.41 6.14 -7.81
C ASP A 190 8.09 6.79 -6.60
N GLY A 191 7.88 6.21 -5.41
CA GLY A 191 8.50 6.64 -4.16
C GLY A 191 9.95 6.16 -3.99
#